data_8f3fed9f72728c564c9c737baf63c4bc
#
_entry.id   8f3fed9f72728c564c9c737baf63c4bc
#
_cell.length_a   1.000
_cell.length_b   1.000
_cell.length_c   1.000
_cell.angle_alpha   90.00
_cell.angle_beta   90.00
_cell.angle_gamma   90.00
#
_symmetry.space_group_name_H-M   'P 1'
#
loop_
_entity.id
_entity.type
_entity.pdbx_description
1 polymer ?
#
loop_
_entity_poly.entity_id
_entity_poly.type
_entity_poly.pdbx_seq_one_letter_code
_entity_poly.pdbx_strand_id
1 'polypeptide(L)'
;MGFVVLKEASVSMESEYEMPVIVPLNEGNLYHFVFIGDITSKLYEVRMYDWNERQVVYKKNQWGDVDGNIINYDYIPRFSEYHMIKPVQVNKKKKLLCGYVLLLKKVK
;
A
#
# COMPACT_ATOMS: atom_id res chain seq x y z
N MET A 1 15.58 18.05 -2.03
CA MET A 1 15.40 16.64 -1.90
C MET A 1 13.98 16.32 -1.72
N GLY A 2 13.44 15.60 -2.55
CA GLY A 2 12.04 15.33 -2.50
C GLY A 2 11.70 14.01 -3.12
N PHE A 3 10.41 13.80 -3.27
CA PHE A 3 9.88 12.63 -3.93
C PHE A 3 9.09 13.09 -5.13
N VAL A 4 9.06 12.24 -6.16
CA VAL A 4 8.14 12.46 -7.28
C VAL A 4 7.04 11.42 -7.19
N VAL A 5 5.82 11.83 -7.52
CA VAL A 5 4.66 10.93 -7.51
C VAL A 5 4.70 10.10 -8.77
N LEU A 6 4.75 8.77 -8.61
CA LEU A 6 4.70 7.84 -9.74
C LEU A 6 3.30 7.34 -10.01
N LYS A 7 2.50 7.19 -8.95
CA LYS A 7 1.14 6.68 -9.07
C LYS A 7 0.31 7.19 -7.91
N GLU A 8 -0.90 7.63 -8.19
CA GLU A 8 -1.88 7.89 -7.16
C GLU A 8 -3.26 7.56 -7.69
N ALA A 9 -4.11 7.03 -6.81
CA ALA A 9 -5.44 6.65 -7.20
C ALA A 9 -6.36 6.53 -6.00
N SER A 10 -7.60 6.98 -6.19
CA SER A 10 -8.68 6.66 -5.25
C SER A 10 -9.28 5.33 -5.69
N VAL A 11 -9.50 4.45 -4.76
CA VAL A 11 -10.05 3.12 -5.06
C VAL A 11 -11.24 2.82 -4.16
N SER A 12 -12.14 1.98 -4.67
CA SER A 12 -13.21 1.40 -3.87
C SER A 12 -12.86 -0.05 -3.61
N MET A 13 -12.93 -0.46 -2.35
CA MET A 13 -12.53 -1.79 -1.92
C MET A 13 -13.68 -2.49 -1.22
N GLU A 14 -13.73 -3.80 -1.34
CA GLU A 14 -14.65 -4.59 -0.53
C GLU A 14 -13.96 -4.98 0.77
N SER A 15 -14.73 -4.98 1.85
CA SER A 15 -14.21 -5.41 3.14
C SER A 15 -13.66 -6.83 3.06
N GLU A 16 -12.47 -7.06 3.62
CA GLU A 16 -11.77 -8.34 3.70
C GLU A 16 -11.15 -8.84 2.39
N TYR A 17 -11.35 -8.15 1.27
CA TYR A 17 -10.76 -8.55 -0.01
C TYR A 17 -9.57 -7.68 -0.36
N GLU A 18 -8.55 -8.30 -0.95
CA GLU A 18 -7.37 -7.60 -1.41
C GLU A 18 -7.69 -6.72 -2.60
N MET A 19 -7.04 -5.56 -2.65
CA MET A 19 -7.11 -4.65 -3.80
C MET A 19 -5.74 -4.60 -4.46
N PRO A 20 -5.46 -5.47 -5.43
CA PRO A 20 -4.11 -5.54 -6.00
C PRO A 20 -3.73 -4.29 -6.79
N VAL A 21 -2.52 -3.80 -6.55
CA VAL A 21 -1.92 -2.71 -7.31
C VAL A 21 -0.59 -3.22 -7.84
N ILE A 22 -0.44 -3.21 -9.16
CA ILE A 22 0.78 -3.71 -9.80
C ILE A 22 1.60 -2.51 -10.26
N VAL A 23 2.86 -2.47 -9.85
CA VAL A 23 3.75 -1.34 -10.17
C VAL A 23 5.12 -1.85 -10.59
N PRO A 24 5.75 -1.22 -11.61
CA PRO A 24 7.14 -1.52 -11.95
C PRO A 24 8.06 -0.72 -11.03
N LEU A 25 8.98 -1.41 -10.37
CA LEU A 25 9.98 -0.77 -9.51
C LEU A 25 11.37 -1.09 -10.03
N ASN A 26 12.27 -0.13 -9.96
CA ASN A 26 13.62 -0.27 -10.45
C ASN A 26 14.60 -0.53 -9.32
N GLU A 27 15.54 -1.43 -9.56
CA GLU A 27 16.56 -1.81 -8.61
C GLU A 27 17.31 -0.59 -8.07
N GLY A 28 17.54 -0.59 -6.76
CA GLY A 28 18.35 0.41 -6.10
C GLY A 28 17.70 1.76 -5.82
N ASN A 29 16.51 2.01 -6.34
CA ASN A 29 15.80 3.24 -6.06
C ASN A 29 15.00 3.12 -4.77
N LEU A 30 14.89 4.22 -4.04
CA LEU A 30 14.06 4.26 -2.84
C LEU A 30 12.64 4.69 -3.21
N TYR A 31 11.68 3.85 -2.86
CA TYR A 31 10.27 4.14 -3.07
C TYR A 31 9.57 4.28 -1.73
N HIS A 32 8.59 5.15 -1.69
CA HIS A 32 7.73 5.33 -0.52
C HIS A 32 6.29 5.07 -0.94
N PHE A 33 5.66 4.14 -0.26
CA PHE A 33 4.26 3.80 -0.52
C PHE A 33 3.38 4.25 0.63
N VAL A 34 2.23 4.83 0.29
CA VAL A 34 1.24 5.26 1.28
C VAL A 34 -0.11 4.66 0.90
N PHE A 35 -0.77 4.05 1.86
CA PHE A 35 -2.14 3.61 1.74
C PHE A 35 -2.97 4.32 2.81
N ILE A 36 -4.03 4.99 2.36
CA ILE A 36 -4.97 5.65 3.28
C ILE A 36 -6.30 4.92 3.13
N GLY A 37 -6.73 4.26 4.19
CA GLY A 37 -7.98 3.52 4.18
C GLY A 37 -9.16 4.35 4.64
N ASP A 38 -10.34 3.74 4.58
CA ASP A 38 -11.57 4.33 5.06
C ASP A 38 -11.48 4.46 6.59
N ILE A 39 -11.76 5.65 7.11
CA ILE A 39 -11.60 5.93 8.54
C ILE A 39 -12.52 5.07 9.41
N THR A 40 -13.55 4.48 8.82
CA THR A 40 -14.51 3.63 9.55
C THR A 40 -14.06 2.17 9.66
N SER A 41 -12.99 1.78 8.99
CA SER A 41 -12.51 0.40 9.05
C SER A 41 -11.81 0.12 10.39
N LYS A 42 -11.81 -1.14 10.79
CA LYS A 42 -11.21 -1.58 12.06
C LYS A 42 -9.82 -2.16 11.90
N LEU A 43 -9.50 -2.62 10.70
CA LEU A 43 -8.22 -3.22 10.41
C LEU A 43 -7.76 -2.77 9.05
N TYR A 44 -6.47 -2.47 8.96
CA TYR A 44 -5.82 -2.10 7.70
C TYR A 44 -4.56 -2.94 7.56
N GLU A 45 -4.37 -3.53 6.39
CA GLU A 45 -3.16 -4.30 6.09
C GLU A 45 -2.66 -3.92 4.71
N VAL A 46 -1.34 -3.94 4.55
CA VAL A 46 -0.71 -3.84 3.23
C VAL A 46 0.33 -4.94 3.14
N ARG A 47 0.20 -5.74 2.10
CA ARG A 47 1.17 -6.79 1.77
C ARG A 47 1.77 -6.46 0.43
N MET A 48 3.07 -6.58 0.31
CA MET A 48 3.74 -6.38 -0.96
C MET A 48 4.55 -7.61 -1.33
N TYR A 49 4.47 -7.98 -2.62
CA TYR A 49 5.12 -9.16 -3.15
C TYR A 49 6.00 -8.78 -4.32
N ASP A 50 7.12 -9.49 -4.48
CA ASP A 50 7.93 -9.37 -5.67
C ASP A 50 7.30 -10.21 -6.80
N TRP A 51 7.93 -10.21 -7.97
CA TRP A 51 7.38 -10.95 -9.11
C TRP A 51 7.44 -12.46 -8.93
N ASN A 52 8.26 -12.96 -8.01
CA ASN A 52 8.31 -14.38 -7.65
C ASN A 52 7.32 -14.73 -6.55
N GLU A 53 6.40 -13.83 -6.25
CA GLU A 53 5.34 -14.00 -5.25
C GLU A 53 5.87 -14.18 -3.82
N ARG A 54 7.07 -13.67 -3.55
CA ARG A 54 7.58 -13.64 -2.18
C ARG A 54 7.15 -12.35 -1.50
N GLN A 55 6.64 -12.49 -0.29
CA GLN A 55 6.23 -11.31 0.48
C GLN A 55 7.47 -10.55 0.95
N VAL A 56 7.59 -9.30 0.51
CA VAL A 56 8.73 -8.45 0.85
C VAL A 56 8.39 -7.38 1.86
N VAL A 57 7.10 -7.03 2.00
CA VAL A 57 6.63 -6.08 3.02
C VAL A 57 5.31 -6.55 3.58
N TYR A 58 5.14 -6.37 4.89
CA TYR A 58 3.86 -6.59 5.57
C TYR A 58 3.68 -5.52 6.64
N LYS A 59 2.60 -4.77 6.55
CA LYS A 59 2.26 -3.75 7.54
C LYS A 59 0.81 -3.90 7.95
N LYS A 60 0.53 -3.64 9.22
CA LYS A 60 -0.81 -3.78 9.77
C LYS A 60 -1.08 -2.71 10.81
N ASN A 61 -2.21 -2.04 10.69
CA ASN A 61 -2.72 -1.12 11.68
C ASN A 61 -4.11 -1.57 12.12
N GLN A 62 -4.43 -1.36 13.38
CA GLN A 62 -5.75 -1.65 13.92
C GLN A 62 -6.40 -0.34 14.36
N TRP A 63 -7.71 -0.38 14.51
CA TRP A 63 -8.44 0.76 15.03
C TRP A 63 -7.89 1.15 16.41
N GLY A 64 -7.59 2.43 16.57
CA GLY A 64 -6.99 2.92 17.82
C GLY A 64 -5.47 3.06 17.78
N ASP A 65 -4.81 2.53 16.76
CA ASP A 65 -3.38 2.74 16.58
C ASP A 65 -3.09 4.20 16.24
N VAL A 66 -1.89 4.65 16.58
CA VAL A 66 -1.48 6.04 16.36
C VAL A 66 -1.63 6.46 14.90
N ASP A 67 -1.24 5.59 13.98
CA ASP A 67 -1.30 5.90 12.56
C ASP A 67 -2.68 5.62 11.95
N GLY A 68 -3.54 4.95 12.71
CA GLY A 68 -4.93 4.76 12.32
C GLY A 68 -5.08 4.17 10.93
N ASN A 69 -5.73 4.92 10.04
CA ASN A 69 -6.06 4.46 8.70
C ASN A 69 -4.95 4.71 7.67
N ILE A 70 -3.75 5.08 8.11
CA ILE A 70 -2.63 5.36 7.21
C ILE A 70 -1.54 4.32 7.42
N ILE A 71 -1.14 3.66 6.34
CA ILE A 71 0.01 2.75 6.33
C ILE A 71 1.01 3.30 5.31
N ASN A 72 2.26 3.45 5.73
CA ASN A 72 3.31 3.87 4.81
C ASN A 72 4.60 3.14 5.12
N TYR A 73 5.45 2.99 4.10
CA TYR A 73 6.75 2.34 4.24
C TYR A 73 7.66 2.70 3.09
N ASP A 74 8.97 2.53 3.32
CA ASP A 74 9.99 2.69 2.29
C ASP A 74 10.44 1.32 1.82
N TYR A 75 10.82 1.23 0.55
CA TYR A 75 11.28 -0.02 -0.02
C TYR A 75 12.31 0.23 -1.12
N ILE A 76 13.39 -0.55 -1.10
CA ILE A 76 14.41 -0.52 -2.15
C ILE A 76 14.44 -1.90 -2.80
N PRO A 77 13.99 -2.03 -4.06
CA PRO A 77 13.97 -3.35 -4.71
C PRO A 77 15.39 -3.86 -5.00
N ARG A 78 15.54 -5.16 -4.91
CA ARG A 78 16.79 -5.83 -5.28
C ARG A 78 16.92 -6.05 -6.78
N PHE A 79 15.78 -6.11 -7.46
CA PHE A 79 15.74 -6.35 -8.89
C PHE A 79 14.71 -5.42 -9.52
N SER A 80 14.98 -5.01 -10.77
CA SER A 80 14.00 -4.23 -11.53
C SER A 80 12.94 -5.19 -12.04
N GLU A 81 11.72 -5.09 -11.49
CA GLU A 81 10.63 -5.98 -11.84
C GLU A 81 9.30 -5.40 -11.37
N TYR A 82 8.22 -6.01 -11.81
CA TYR A 82 6.90 -5.64 -11.30
C TYR A 82 6.75 -6.15 -9.87
N HIS A 83 6.07 -5.36 -9.07
CA HIS A 83 5.71 -5.73 -7.70
C HIS A 83 4.21 -5.64 -7.54
N MET A 84 3.67 -6.45 -6.65
CA MET A 84 2.25 -6.45 -6.35
C MET A 84 2.02 -5.94 -4.94
N ILE A 85 1.25 -4.88 -4.82
CA ILE A 85 0.89 -4.31 -3.52
C ILE A 85 -0.56 -4.64 -3.29
N LYS A 86 -0.87 -5.27 -2.15
CA LYS A 86 -2.23 -5.73 -1.86
C LYS A 86 -2.74 -5.14 -0.55
N PRO A 87 -3.36 -3.96 -0.60
CA PRO A 87 -4.04 -3.41 0.56
C PRO A 87 -5.30 -4.21 0.89
N VAL A 88 -5.59 -4.30 2.17
CA VAL A 88 -6.81 -4.94 2.69
C VAL A 88 -7.31 -4.08 3.84
N GLN A 89 -8.63 -3.91 3.93
CA GLN A 89 -9.23 -3.33 5.12
C GLN A 89 -10.48 -4.12 5.51
N VAL A 90 -10.79 -4.09 6.78
CA VAL A 90 -11.92 -4.84 7.33
C VAL A 90 -12.90 -3.89 7.99
N ASN A 91 -14.15 -3.98 7.58
CA ASN A 91 -15.25 -3.23 8.17
C ASN A 91 -16.50 -4.11 8.12
N LYS A 92 -17.01 -4.48 9.27
CA LYS A 92 -18.15 -5.41 9.33
C LYS A 92 -19.49 -4.78 9.00
N LYS A 93 -19.56 -3.45 8.98
CA LYS A 93 -20.81 -2.73 8.79
C LYS A 93 -20.94 -2.10 7.41
N LYS A 94 -19.84 -1.95 6.69
CA LYS A 94 -19.82 -1.25 5.42
C LYS A 94 -19.20 -2.15 4.36
N LYS A 95 -19.89 -2.32 3.25
CA LYS A 95 -19.47 -3.26 2.21
C LYS A 95 -18.41 -2.67 1.28
N LEU A 96 -18.58 -1.40 0.89
CA LEU A 96 -17.61 -0.71 0.04
C LEU A 96 -16.87 0.32 0.87
N LEU A 97 -15.56 0.30 0.77
CA LEU A 97 -14.67 1.14 1.56
C LEU A 97 -13.82 2.01 0.65
N CYS A 98 -13.57 3.23 1.10
CA CYS A 98 -12.67 4.13 0.39
C CYS A 98 -11.23 3.75 0.64
N GLY A 99 -10.40 3.89 -0.37
CA GLY A 99 -8.97 3.77 -0.24
C GLY A 99 -8.27 4.75 -1.14
N TYR A 100 -7.08 5.15 -0.75
CA TYR A 100 -6.23 6.00 -1.56
C TYR A 100 -4.82 5.45 -1.54
N VAL A 101 -4.22 5.29 -2.71
CA VAL A 101 -2.86 4.76 -2.82
C VAL A 101 -1.95 5.80 -3.45
N LEU A 102 -0.73 5.88 -2.95
CA LEU A 102 0.25 6.84 -3.40
C LEU A 102 1.62 6.16 -3.43
N LEU A 103 2.26 6.18 -4.59
CA LEU A 103 3.61 5.65 -4.76
C LEU A 103 4.54 6.77 -5.15
N LEU A 104 5.58 6.96 -4.36
CA LEU A 104 6.57 8.01 -4.56
C LEU A 104 7.93 7.40 -4.80
N LYS A 105 8.76 8.11 -5.56
CA LYS A 105 10.16 7.75 -5.78
C LYS A 105 11.03 8.88 -5.29
N LYS A 106 12.06 8.55 -4.52
CA LYS A 106 12.99 9.56 -4.03
C LYS A 106 13.86 10.09 -5.18
N VAL A 107 13.96 11.40 -5.26
CA VAL A 107 14.79 12.08 -6.24
C VAL A 107 16.16 12.34 -5.61
N LYS A 108 17.21 12.03 -6.36
CA LYS A 108 18.57 12.27 -5.90
C LYS A 108 18.96 13.73 -6.05
#